data_b872a2ba09add26a661cb352f7d3a9c6
#
_entry.id   b872a2ba09add26a661cb352f7d3a9c6
#
_cell.length_a   1.000
_cell.length_b   1.000
_cell.length_c   1.000
_cell.angle_alpha   90.00
_cell.angle_beta   90.00
_cell.angle_gamma   90.00
#
_symmetry.space_group_name_H-M   'P 1'
#
loop_
_entity.id
_entity.type
_entity.pdbx_description
1 polymer ?
#
loop_
_entity_poly.entity_id
_entity_poly.type
_entity_poly.pdbx_seq_one_letter_code
_entity_poly.pdbx_strand_id
1 'polypeptide(L)'
;MNTNYSVNFLDTEKNVFHLLNQSEYLKEFTKSPRTVGDYVEEIVRKNISSLISGISNYEEVFARRAMADVAFEDVSKRYYFVDVKTHNLKTDFNMPNLTSVKRIAQFYQDDNNSFCLMKVDYEPNPAIVKAVHFLPIEHLEWTCLTIGALGWGQIQIANANHVHINRNQSRKTWMLGLCRALEAFYPNEIEKINERITFFSEVKRYWENKI
;
A
#
# COMPACT_ATOMS: atom_id res chain seq x y z
N MET A 1 3.41 -3.53 22.85
CA MET A 1 2.82 -2.21 23.15
C MET A 1 2.01 -1.79 21.95
N ASN A 2 0.80 -1.26 22.15
CA ASN A 2 0.06 -0.67 21.04
C ASN A 2 0.71 0.69 20.70
N THR A 3 0.94 0.93 19.43
CA THR A 3 1.47 2.20 18.96
C THR A 3 0.42 3.29 19.22
N ASN A 4 0.81 4.33 19.96
CA ASN A 4 -0.10 5.46 20.23
C ASN A 4 0.02 6.47 19.07
N TYR A 5 -1.05 6.64 18.30
CA TYR A 5 -1.12 7.56 17.17
C TYR A 5 -1.83 8.86 17.61
N SER A 6 -1.29 10.03 17.24
CA SER A 6 -1.96 11.31 17.41
C SER A 6 -2.94 11.62 16.26
N VAL A 7 -2.77 10.95 15.13
CA VAL A 7 -3.67 11.06 13.97
C VAL A 7 -4.96 10.29 14.23
N ASN A 8 -6.10 10.95 14.03
CA ASN A 8 -7.40 10.30 14.05
C ASN A 8 -7.70 9.71 12.66
N PHE A 9 -7.42 8.43 12.50
CA PHE A 9 -7.62 7.73 11.23
C PHE A 9 -9.08 7.74 10.77
N LEU A 10 -10.03 7.52 11.69
CA LEU A 10 -11.46 7.46 11.33
C LEU A 10 -12.02 8.81 10.88
N ASP A 11 -11.58 9.90 11.48
CA ASP A 11 -12.00 11.23 11.04
C ASP A 11 -11.36 11.59 9.71
N THR A 12 -10.11 11.19 9.48
CA THR A 12 -9.46 11.34 8.17
C THR A 12 -10.20 10.56 7.09
N GLU A 13 -10.60 9.31 7.36
CA GLU A 13 -11.43 8.51 6.44
C GLU A 13 -12.70 9.27 6.01
N LYS A 14 -13.42 9.87 6.98
CA LYS A 14 -14.63 10.67 6.73
C LYS A 14 -14.32 11.93 5.90
N ASN A 15 -13.26 12.65 6.26
CA ASN A 15 -12.88 13.89 5.57
C ASN A 15 -12.54 13.61 4.10
N VAL A 16 -11.74 12.56 3.82
CA VAL A 16 -11.40 12.14 2.46
C VAL A 16 -12.64 11.68 1.71
N PHE A 17 -13.50 10.88 2.35
CA PHE A 17 -14.76 10.43 1.76
C PHE A 17 -15.66 11.60 1.34
N HIS A 18 -15.84 12.59 2.21
CA HIS A 18 -16.65 13.78 1.91
C HIS A 18 -16.04 14.63 0.80
N LEU A 19 -14.72 14.83 0.84
CA LEU A 19 -14.04 15.60 -0.20
C LEU A 19 -14.21 14.94 -1.58
N LEU A 20 -13.87 13.65 -1.70
CA LEU A 20 -13.89 12.94 -2.98
C LEU A 20 -15.29 12.75 -3.55
N ASN A 21 -16.36 12.80 -2.73
CA ASN A 21 -17.74 12.73 -3.18
C ASN A 21 -18.34 14.10 -3.58
N GLN A 22 -17.57 15.19 -3.55
CA GLN A 22 -18.02 16.46 -4.13
C GLN A 22 -18.13 16.33 -5.66
N SER A 23 -19.15 16.95 -6.23
CA SER A 23 -19.49 16.79 -7.66
C SER A 23 -18.37 17.19 -8.62
N GLU A 24 -17.48 18.09 -8.21
CA GLU A 24 -16.33 18.54 -9.01
C GLU A 24 -15.26 17.46 -9.18
N TYR A 25 -15.14 16.54 -8.20
CA TYR A 25 -14.16 15.45 -8.24
C TYR A 25 -14.70 14.17 -8.88
N LEU A 26 -16.00 13.87 -8.70
CA LEU A 26 -16.61 12.60 -9.12
C LEU A 26 -16.50 12.31 -10.61
N LYS A 27 -16.55 13.34 -11.48
CA LYS A 27 -16.46 13.16 -12.94
C LYS A 27 -15.15 12.50 -13.41
N GLU A 28 -14.09 12.59 -12.65
CA GLU A 28 -12.82 11.96 -12.98
C GLU A 28 -12.85 10.43 -12.74
N PHE A 29 -13.72 9.95 -11.86
CA PHE A 29 -13.86 8.52 -11.53
C PHE A 29 -14.44 7.66 -12.67
N THR A 30 -14.92 8.27 -13.74
CA THR A 30 -15.35 7.56 -14.96
C THR A 30 -14.20 7.21 -15.90
N LYS A 31 -13.00 7.69 -15.63
CA LYS A 31 -11.81 7.46 -16.45
C LYS A 31 -11.16 6.10 -16.15
N SER A 32 -10.01 5.85 -16.79
CA SER A 32 -9.27 4.61 -16.56
C SER A 32 -8.82 4.49 -15.09
N PRO A 33 -8.71 3.28 -14.52
CA PRO A 33 -8.29 3.08 -13.13
C PRO A 33 -6.96 3.76 -12.79
N ARG A 34 -6.01 3.79 -13.72
CA ARG A 34 -4.73 4.49 -13.53
C ARG A 34 -4.94 6.00 -13.39
N THR A 35 -5.73 6.59 -14.27
CA THR A 35 -6.04 8.04 -14.23
C THR A 35 -6.75 8.40 -12.92
N VAL A 36 -7.66 7.56 -12.44
CA VAL A 36 -8.34 7.74 -11.16
C VAL A 36 -7.33 7.66 -10.00
N GLY A 37 -6.39 6.71 -10.06
CA GLY A 37 -5.34 6.58 -9.05
C GLY A 37 -4.49 7.85 -8.94
N ASP A 38 -3.91 8.29 -10.05
CA ASP A 38 -3.07 9.49 -10.12
C ASP A 38 -3.84 10.75 -9.65
N TYR A 39 -5.12 10.84 -9.99
CA TYR A 39 -5.99 11.95 -9.62
C TYR A 39 -6.32 11.98 -8.12
N VAL A 40 -6.69 10.84 -7.53
CA VAL A 40 -6.98 10.75 -6.07
C VAL A 40 -5.74 11.08 -5.26
N GLU A 41 -4.58 10.55 -5.66
CA GLU A 41 -3.29 10.86 -5.04
C GLU A 41 -3.01 12.38 -5.04
N GLU A 42 -3.23 13.05 -6.20
CA GLU A 42 -3.04 14.50 -6.32
C GLU A 42 -4.01 15.29 -5.41
N ILE A 43 -5.29 14.90 -5.35
CA ILE A 43 -6.27 15.56 -4.48
C ILE A 43 -5.89 15.40 -3.00
N VAL A 44 -5.56 14.18 -2.58
CA VAL A 44 -5.16 13.89 -1.20
C VAL A 44 -3.93 14.74 -0.84
N ARG A 45 -2.91 14.74 -1.70
CA ARG A 45 -1.68 15.50 -1.49
C ARG A 45 -1.94 17.01 -1.35
N LYS A 46 -2.78 17.59 -2.22
CA LYS A 46 -3.10 19.02 -2.18
C LYS A 46 -3.89 19.43 -0.94
N ASN A 47 -4.67 18.52 -0.38
CA ASN A 47 -5.58 18.81 0.72
C ASN A 47 -5.14 18.19 2.06
N ILE A 48 -3.94 17.59 2.14
CA ILE A 48 -3.51 16.78 3.27
C ILE A 48 -3.66 17.49 4.62
N SER A 49 -3.26 18.75 4.70
CA SER A 49 -3.30 19.55 5.93
C SER A 49 -4.73 19.86 6.43
N SER A 50 -5.72 19.83 5.53
CA SER A 50 -7.13 20.00 5.91
C SER A 50 -7.81 18.65 6.18
N LEU A 51 -7.29 17.57 5.61
CA LEU A 51 -7.86 16.23 5.75
C LEU A 51 -7.41 15.54 7.04
N ILE A 52 -6.17 15.78 7.47
CA ILE A 52 -5.57 15.15 8.66
C ILE A 52 -5.30 16.21 9.72
N SER A 53 -5.94 16.06 10.86
CA SER A 53 -5.65 16.92 12.02
C SER A 53 -4.34 16.50 12.69
N GLY A 54 -3.62 17.48 13.26
CA GLY A 54 -2.40 17.23 14.04
C GLY A 54 -1.13 17.06 13.20
N ILE A 55 -1.13 17.45 11.93
CA ILE A 55 0.10 17.59 11.14
C ILE A 55 0.91 18.76 11.69
N SER A 56 2.18 18.52 12.01
CA SER A 56 3.14 19.57 12.41
C SER A 56 4.05 20.00 11.28
N ASN A 57 4.34 19.09 10.35
CA ASN A 57 5.19 19.35 9.21
C ASN A 57 4.74 18.54 8.00
N TYR A 58 4.47 19.24 6.90
CA TYR A 58 4.23 18.66 5.60
C TYR A 58 5.09 19.38 4.57
N GLU A 59 6.02 18.63 3.97
CA GLU A 59 6.81 19.13 2.86
C GLU A 59 6.63 18.19 1.66
N GLU A 60 6.17 18.72 0.55
CA GLU A 60 5.99 17.96 -0.70
C GLU A 60 7.27 17.24 -1.15
N VAL A 61 8.43 17.77 -0.75
CA VAL A 61 9.77 17.22 -1.05
C VAL A 61 10.00 15.88 -0.34
N PHE A 62 9.41 15.64 0.83
CA PHE A 62 9.54 14.36 1.54
C PHE A 62 8.91 13.21 0.76
N ALA A 63 7.71 13.41 0.24
CA ALA A 63 7.00 12.39 -0.53
C ALA A 63 7.81 11.93 -1.77
N ARG A 64 8.40 12.86 -2.49
CA ARG A 64 9.22 12.56 -3.70
C ARG A 64 10.49 11.77 -3.38
N ARG A 65 11.17 12.05 -2.25
CA ARG A 65 12.38 11.32 -1.84
C ARG A 65 12.08 9.96 -1.23
N ALA A 66 10.93 9.85 -0.60
CA ALA A 66 10.57 8.68 0.19
C ALA A 66 9.90 7.57 -0.62
N MET A 67 9.52 7.80 -1.89
CA MET A 67 8.72 6.90 -2.73
C MET A 67 7.37 6.55 -2.07
N ALA A 68 6.82 7.46 -1.25
CA ALA A 68 5.46 7.47 -0.75
C ALA A 68 4.66 8.49 -1.56
N ASP A 69 3.35 8.28 -1.68
CA ASP A 69 2.47 9.23 -2.37
C ASP A 69 2.31 10.51 -1.54
N VAL A 70 2.28 10.34 -0.21
CA VAL A 70 2.23 11.42 0.78
C VAL A 70 3.12 11.07 1.98
N ALA A 71 3.82 12.07 2.53
CA ALA A 71 4.56 11.93 3.79
C ALA A 71 4.39 13.18 4.66
N PHE A 72 4.25 12.99 5.97
CA PHE A 72 4.12 14.08 6.94
C PHE A 72 4.59 13.66 8.33
N GLU A 73 4.83 14.66 9.19
CA GLU A 73 5.11 14.49 10.60
C GLU A 73 3.95 15.05 11.43
N ASP A 74 3.55 14.35 12.48
CA ASP A 74 2.52 14.82 13.40
C ASP A 74 3.11 15.63 14.58
N VAL A 75 2.23 16.20 15.41
CA VAL A 75 2.62 16.98 16.58
C VAL A 75 3.41 16.19 17.64
N SER A 76 3.36 14.85 17.61
CA SER A 76 4.14 13.97 18.48
C SER A 76 5.48 13.55 17.88
N LYS A 77 5.87 14.14 16.74
CA LYS A 77 7.09 13.84 15.99
C LYS A 77 7.11 12.43 15.38
N ARG A 78 5.94 11.84 15.16
CA ARG A 78 5.79 10.61 14.41
C ARG A 78 5.77 10.91 12.92
N TYR A 79 6.52 10.13 12.16
CA TYR A 79 6.65 10.27 10.72
C TYR A 79 5.76 9.25 9.99
N TYR A 80 4.92 9.74 9.09
CA TYR A 80 3.96 8.94 8.35
C TYR A 80 4.32 8.88 6.87
N PHE A 81 4.41 7.67 6.34
CA PHE A 81 4.39 7.35 4.92
C PHE A 81 3.02 6.86 4.55
N VAL A 82 2.37 7.49 3.59
CA VAL A 82 1.04 7.12 3.11
C VAL A 82 1.13 6.68 1.67
N ASP A 83 0.73 5.43 1.43
CA ASP A 83 0.56 4.84 0.11
C ASP A 83 -0.94 4.92 -0.23
N VAL A 84 -1.28 5.63 -1.31
CA VAL A 84 -2.66 5.83 -1.75
C VAL A 84 -3.00 4.80 -2.81
N LYS A 85 -4.09 4.06 -2.60
CA LYS A 85 -4.57 3.04 -3.55
C LYS A 85 -6.03 3.26 -3.85
N THR A 86 -6.38 3.26 -5.12
CA THR A 86 -7.77 3.27 -5.57
C THR A 86 -8.19 1.88 -6.03
N HIS A 87 -9.44 1.52 -5.74
CA HIS A 87 -9.99 0.26 -6.16
C HIS A 87 -11.39 0.45 -6.77
N ASN A 88 -11.53 0.05 -8.04
CA ASN A 88 -12.80 0.02 -8.72
C ASN A 88 -13.55 -1.26 -8.31
N LEU A 89 -14.67 -1.10 -7.62
CA LEU A 89 -15.49 -2.21 -7.11
C LEU A 89 -16.13 -3.08 -8.21
N LYS A 90 -16.09 -2.64 -9.48
CA LYS A 90 -16.53 -3.46 -10.63
C LYS A 90 -15.41 -4.37 -11.18
N THR A 91 -14.21 -4.29 -10.60
CA THR A 91 -13.09 -5.15 -11.00
C THR A 91 -13.13 -6.44 -10.18
N ASP A 92 -13.22 -7.59 -10.84
CA ASP A 92 -13.30 -8.90 -10.18
C ASP A 92 -12.05 -9.25 -9.38
N PHE A 93 -10.89 -8.82 -9.87
CA PHE A 93 -9.60 -9.10 -9.22
C PHE A 93 -8.64 -7.92 -9.38
N ASN A 94 -8.05 -7.47 -8.27
CA ASN A 94 -6.98 -6.49 -8.23
C ASN A 94 -6.02 -6.79 -7.07
N MET A 95 -4.73 -6.87 -7.39
CA MET A 95 -3.65 -7.18 -6.45
C MET A 95 -2.66 -6.00 -6.38
N PRO A 96 -2.97 -4.93 -5.65
CA PRO A 96 -2.09 -3.76 -5.58
C PRO A 96 -0.84 -4.05 -4.76
N ASN A 97 0.31 -3.57 -5.26
CA ASN A 97 1.55 -3.52 -4.52
C ASN A 97 1.47 -2.43 -3.44
N LEU A 98 1.97 -2.73 -2.26
CA LEU A 98 2.08 -1.77 -1.15
C LEU A 98 3.53 -1.31 -0.98
N THR A 99 4.40 -2.18 -0.47
CA THR A 99 5.80 -1.82 -0.22
C THR A 99 6.71 -3.05 -0.27
N SER A 100 8.01 -2.83 -0.50
CA SER A 100 8.98 -3.91 -0.45
C SER A 100 9.21 -4.38 0.99
N VAL A 101 9.40 -5.70 1.16
CA VAL A 101 9.66 -6.31 2.48
C VAL A 101 10.92 -5.73 3.13
N LYS A 102 11.96 -5.44 2.35
CA LYS A 102 13.19 -4.83 2.83
C LYS A 102 12.95 -3.41 3.34
N ARG A 103 12.16 -2.61 2.58
CA ARG A 103 11.87 -1.24 2.93
C ARG A 103 11.11 -1.14 4.24
N ILE A 104 10.03 -1.90 4.40
CA ILE A 104 9.23 -1.84 5.62
C ILE A 104 10.03 -2.31 6.84
N ALA A 105 10.86 -3.37 6.68
CA ALA A 105 11.71 -3.85 7.75
C ALA A 105 12.75 -2.81 8.21
N GLN A 106 13.35 -2.06 7.27
CA GLN A 106 14.26 -0.97 7.59
C GLN A 106 13.55 0.25 8.17
N PHE A 107 12.37 0.60 7.62
CA PHE A 107 11.58 1.74 8.04
C PHE A 107 11.10 1.59 9.48
N TYR A 108 10.72 0.39 9.90
CA TYR A 108 10.24 0.09 11.24
C TYR A 108 11.38 -0.19 12.28
N GLN A 109 12.65 0.06 11.92
CA GLN A 109 13.73 0.14 12.90
C GLN A 109 13.62 1.40 13.77
N ASP A 110 12.93 2.43 13.30
CA ASP A 110 12.52 3.58 14.10
C ASP A 110 11.04 3.44 14.48
N ASP A 111 10.78 3.38 15.78
CA ASP A 111 9.42 3.24 16.33
C ASP A 111 8.53 4.45 16.04
N ASN A 112 9.11 5.61 15.70
CA ASN A 112 8.38 6.81 15.32
C ASN A 112 7.87 6.78 13.88
N ASN A 113 8.35 5.88 13.06
CA ASN A 113 7.89 5.73 11.69
C ASN A 113 6.58 4.95 11.61
N SER A 114 5.69 5.36 10.69
CA SER A 114 4.42 4.69 10.43
C SER A 114 4.15 4.62 8.93
N PHE A 115 4.03 3.41 8.41
CA PHE A 115 3.61 3.18 7.03
C PHE A 115 2.09 2.96 7.01
N CYS A 116 1.38 3.82 6.30
CA CYS A 116 -0.07 3.83 6.24
C CYS A 116 -0.56 3.53 4.82
N LEU A 117 -1.68 2.84 4.73
CA LEU A 117 -2.46 2.68 3.52
C LEU A 117 -3.66 3.63 3.57
N MET A 118 -3.87 4.37 2.48
CA MET A 118 -5.13 5.04 2.19
C MET A 118 -5.78 4.36 0.99
N LYS A 119 -6.79 3.51 1.24
CA LYS A 119 -7.52 2.77 0.20
C LYS A 119 -8.86 3.44 -0.07
N VAL A 120 -9.10 3.80 -1.33
CA VAL A 120 -10.34 4.44 -1.79
C VAL A 120 -11.09 3.49 -2.72
N ASP A 121 -12.23 3.01 -2.27
CA ASP A 121 -13.13 2.13 -3.04
C ASP A 121 -14.17 2.97 -3.77
N TYR A 122 -14.31 2.78 -5.08
CA TYR A 122 -15.25 3.55 -5.89
C TYR A 122 -15.98 2.70 -6.92
N GLU A 123 -17.12 3.22 -7.36
CA GLU A 123 -17.83 2.77 -8.57
C GLU A 123 -17.75 3.85 -9.65
N PRO A 124 -17.48 3.49 -10.93
CA PRO A 124 -17.36 4.47 -12.00
C PRO A 124 -18.71 4.90 -12.59
N ASN A 125 -19.76 4.07 -12.49
CA ASN A 125 -21.09 4.33 -13.06
C ASN A 125 -22.21 3.82 -12.12
N PRO A 126 -22.94 4.72 -11.43
CA PRO A 126 -22.64 6.16 -11.31
C PRO A 126 -21.32 6.39 -10.55
N ALA A 127 -20.60 7.46 -10.92
CA ALA A 127 -19.33 7.79 -10.26
C ALA A 127 -19.59 8.15 -8.80
N ILE A 128 -19.06 7.35 -7.87
CA ILE A 128 -19.23 7.53 -6.44
C ILE A 128 -18.11 6.83 -5.66
N VAL A 129 -17.57 7.46 -4.64
CA VAL A 129 -16.71 6.82 -3.65
C VAL A 129 -17.60 6.11 -2.63
N LYS A 130 -17.37 4.82 -2.43
CA LYS A 130 -18.14 3.95 -1.53
C LYS A 130 -17.53 3.82 -0.15
N ALA A 131 -16.21 3.77 -0.07
CA ALA A 131 -15.48 3.68 1.19
C ALA A 131 -14.09 4.29 1.07
N VAL A 132 -13.59 4.79 2.18
CA VAL A 132 -12.20 5.17 2.38
C VAL A 132 -11.71 4.47 3.64
N HIS A 133 -10.56 3.80 3.53
CA HIS A 133 -9.86 3.20 4.65
C HIS A 133 -8.51 3.89 4.78
N PHE A 134 -8.24 4.48 5.93
CA PHE A 134 -6.93 5.04 6.27
C PHE A 134 -6.41 4.39 7.54
N LEU A 135 -5.31 3.66 7.44
CA LEU A 135 -4.82 2.86 8.57
C LEU A 135 -3.33 2.56 8.43
N PRO A 136 -2.62 2.35 9.55
CA PRO A 136 -1.30 1.75 9.53
C PRO A 136 -1.33 0.36 8.89
N ILE A 137 -0.31 0.00 8.12
CA ILE A 137 -0.25 -1.30 7.41
C ILE A 137 -0.34 -2.48 8.38
N GLU A 138 0.13 -2.31 9.60
CA GLU A 138 0.04 -3.34 10.64
C GLU A 138 -1.38 -3.68 11.08
N HIS A 139 -2.37 -2.89 10.68
CA HIS A 139 -3.79 -3.21 10.89
C HIS A 139 -4.38 -4.11 9.79
N LEU A 140 -3.65 -4.35 8.69
CA LEU A 140 -4.05 -5.35 7.69
C LEU A 140 -3.64 -6.74 8.19
N GLU A 141 -4.57 -7.69 8.14
CA GLU A 141 -4.26 -9.07 8.50
C GLU A 141 -3.47 -9.78 7.39
N TRP A 142 -2.53 -10.65 7.78
CA TRP A 142 -1.77 -11.47 6.80
C TRP A 142 -2.66 -12.42 5.99
N THR A 143 -3.90 -12.67 6.41
CA THR A 143 -4.89 -13.45 5.66
C THR A 143 -5.32 -12.79 4.35
N CYS A 144 -5.17 -11.45 4.23
CA CYS A 144 -5.47 -10.72 3.00
C CYS A 144 -4.21 -10.17 2.30
N LEU A 145 -3.01 -10.50 2.80
CA LEU A 145 -1.74 -10.08 2.22
C LEU A 145 -1.01 -11.26 1.58
N THR A 146 -0.17 -10.94 0.61
CA THR A 146 0.74 -11.89 -0.02
C THR A 146 2.08 -11.22 -0.33
N ILE A 147 3.08 -12.04 -0.72
CA ILE A 147 4.39 -11.54 -1.13
C ILE A 147 4.62 -11.89 -2.60
N GLY A 148 4.73 -10.87 -3.44
CA GLY A 148 5.09 -11.00 -4.85
C GLY A 148 6.60 -11.07 -5.06
N ALA A 149 7.02 -11.81 -6.09
CA ALA A 149 8.43 -12.04 -6.44
C ALA A 149 9.06 -10.85 -7.18
N LEU A 150 9.19 -9.70 -6.51
CA LEU A 150 9.86 -8.51 -7.01
C LEU A 150 10.96 -8.07 -6.02
N GLY A 151 12.21 -8.08 -6.48
CA GLY A 151 13.37 -7.77 -5.64
C GLY A 151 13.49 -8.74 -4.46
N TRP A 152 13.48 -8.23 -3.22
CA TRP A 152 13.48 -9.05 -2.00
C TRP A 152 12.09 -9.57 -1.62
N GLY A 153 11.09 -9.24 -2.39
CA GLY A 153 9.67 -9.47 -2.14
C GLY A 153 8.91 -8.15 -2.01
N GLN A 154 7.68 -8.16 -2.53
CA GLN A 154 6.77 -7.03 -2.50
C GLN A 154 5.50 -7.43 -1.77
N ILE A 155 5.19 -6.73 -0.68
CA ILE A 155 3.91 -6.92 0.03
C ILE A 155 2.80 -6.41 -0.89
N GLN A 156 1.78 -7.23 -1.07
CA GLN A 156 0.62 -6.97 -1.92
C GLN A 156 -0.65 -7.28 -1.14
N ILE A 157 -1.74 -6.59 -1.45
CA ILE A 157 -3.08 -7.08 -1.08
C ILE A 157 -3.42 -8.21 -2.04
N ALA A 158 -3.74 -9.40 -1.53
CA ALA A 158 -3.98 -10.58 -2.36
C ALA A 158 -5.20 -10.41 -3.29
N ASN A 159 -6.24 -9.72 -2.82
CA ASN A 159 -7.36 -9.24 -3.63
C ASN A 159 -7.99 -8.00 -2.95
N ALA A 160 -8.00 -6.87 -3.64
CA ALA A 160 -8.50 -5.61 -3.11
C ALA A 160 -10.00 -5.62 -2.77
N ASN A 161 -10.77 -6.62 -3.27
CA ASN A 161 -12.16 -6.85 -2.86
C ASN A 161 -12.30 -7.48 -1.45
N HIS A 162 -11.23 -8.10 -0.93
CA HIS A 162 -11.25 -8.86 0.32
C HIS A 162 -10.13 -8.37 1.24
N VAL A 163 -10.36 -7.26 1.93
CA VAL A 163 -9.41 -6.67 2.89
C VAL A 163 -9.90 -6.92 4.31
N HIS A 164 -9.04 -7.53 5.13
CA HIS A 164 -9.32 -7.81 6.52
C HIS A 164 -8.54 -6.84 7.43
N ILE A 165 -9.28 -6.04 8.19
CA ILE A 165 -8.73 -4.99 9.05
C ILE A 165 -8.91 -5.38 10.52
N ASN A 166 -7.79 -5.43 11.26
CA ASN A 166 -7.76 -5.63 12.69
C ASN A 166 -7.05 -4.45 13.38
N ARG A 167 -7.81 -3.46 13.81
CA ARG A 167 -7.27 -2.23 14.44
C ARG A 167 -6.62 -2.49 15.81
N ASN A 168 -6.79 -3.68 16.38
CA ASN A 168 -6.17 -4.08 17.65
C ASN A 168 -4.84 -4.82 17.47
N GLN A 169 -4.42 -5.09 16.22
CA GLN A 169 -3.16 -5.77 15.94
C GLN A 169 -1.96 -4.87 16.22
N SER A 170 -0.99 -5.39 16.99
CA SER A 170 0.26 -4.65 17.24
C SER A 170 1.24 -4.78 16.08
N ARG A 171 2.08 -3.76 15.89
CA ARG A 171 3.19 -3.78 14.92
C ARG A 171 4.09 -5.01 15.10
N LYS A 172 4.43 -5.34 16.35
CA LYS A 172 5.24 -6.54 16.65
C LYS A 172 4.59 -7.82 16.10
N THR A 173 3.30 -8.01 16.36
CA THR A 173 2.57 -9.18 15.87
C THR A 173 2.55 -9.24 14.35
N TRP A 174 2.33 -8.10 13.70
CA TRP A 174 2.32 -7.98 12.26
C TRP A 174 3.69 -8.28 11.64
N MET A 175 4.78 -7.72 12.19
CA MET A 175 6.16 -7.97 11.73
C MET A 175 6.59 -9.42 11.90
N LEU A 176 6.18 -10.08 12.99
CA LEU A 176 6.37 -11.53 13.15
C LEU A 176 5.57 -12.34 12.10
N GLY A 177 4.41 -11.84 11.70
CA GLY A 177 3.63 -12.36 10.57
C GLY A 177 4.39 -12.25 9.25
N LEU A 178 5.01 -11.08 8.98
CA LEU A 178 5.88 -10.88 7.83
C LEU A 178 7.03 -11.89 7.79
N CYS A 179 7.72 -12.10 8.92
CA CYS A 179 8.82 -13.07 8.98
C CYS A 179 8.34 -14.48 8.63
N ARG A 180 7.20 -14.93 9.20
CA ARG A 180 6.61 -16.25 8.86
C ARG A 180 6.22 -16.37 7.39
N ALA A 181 5.66 -15.30 6.81
CA ALA A 181 5.32 -15.29 5.38
C ALA A 181 6.59 -15.40 4.50
N LEU A 182 7.70 -14.76 4.90
CA LEU A 182 8.98 -14.85 4.19
C LEU A 182 9.67 -16.21 4.35
N GLU A 183 9.52 -16.86 5.51
CA GLU A 183 9.99 -18.24 5.74
C GLU A 183 9.33 -19.25 4.78
N ALA A 184 8.08 -19.00 4.39
CA ALA A 184 7.40 -19.79 3.38
C ALA A 184 7.71 -19.32 1.93
N PHE A 185 7.87 -18.03 1.71
CA PHE A 185 8.08 -17.43 0.39
C PHE A 185 9.46 -17.77 -0.21
N TYR A 186 10.54 -17.58 0.55
CA TYR A 186 11.90 -17.72 -0.01
C TYR A 186 12.27 -19.14 -0.46
N PRO A 187 11.91 -20.23 0.24
CA PRO A 187 12.15 -21.57 -0.28
C PRO A 187 11.50 -21.81 -1.66
N ASN A 188 10.26 -21.34 -1.84
CA ASN A 188 9.57 -21.44 -3.12
C ASN A 188 10.25 -20.62 -4.23
N GLU A 189 10.81 -19.44 -3.90
CA GLU A 189 11.56 -18.65 -4.87
C GLU A 189 12.90 -19.30 -5.26
N ILE A 190 13.59 -19.96 -4.30
CA ILE A 190 14.80 -20.73 -4.59
C ILE A 190 14.48 -21.86 -5.57
N GLU A 191 13.38 -22.58 -5.37
CA GLU A 191 12.95 -23.67 -6.27
C GLU A 191 12.70 -23.15 -7.69
N LYS A 192 11.92 -22.07 -7.82
CA LYS A 192 11.67 -21.41 -9.11
C LYS A 192 12.96 -20.89 -9.79
N ILE A 193 13.91 -20.38 -9.01
CA ILE A 193 15.21 -19.94 -9.53
C ILE A 193 15.99 -21.12 -10.10
N ASN A 194 16.02 -22.27 -9.41
CA ASN A 194 16.67 -23.49 -9.88
C ASN A 194 16.03 -24.03 -11.15
N GLU A 195 14.71 -24.02 -11.26
CA GLU A 195 13.99 -24.36 -12.49
C GLU A 195 14.41 -23.45 -13.67
N ARG A 196 14.49 -22.14 -13.45
CA ARG A 196 14.94 -21.18 -14.48
C ARG A 196 16.40 -21.42 -14.91
N ILE A 197 17.28 -21.72 -13.96
CA ILE A 197 18.68 -22.05 -14.25
C ILE A 197 18.77 -23.31 -15.13
N THR A 198 18.00 -24.34 -14.79
CA THR A 198 17.93 -25.59 -15.56
C THR A 198 17.43 -25.32 -16.98
N PHE A 199 16.30 -24.61 -17.12
CA PHE A 199 15.75 -24.23 -18.41
C PHE A 199 16.75 -23.50 -19.30
N PHE A 200 17.42 -22.47 -18.79
CA PHE A 200 18.39 -21.71 -19.58
C PHE A 200 19.69 -22.49 -19.87
N SER A 201 20.05 -23.46 -19.04
CA SER A 201 21.12 -24.38 -19.36
C SER A 201 20.81 -25.27 -20.58
N GLU A 202 19.54 -25.70 -20.71
CA GLU A 202 19.07 -26.43 -21.89
C GLU A 202 19.02 -25.53 -23.12
N VAL A 203 18.50 -24.30 -23.00
CA VAL A 203 18.50 -23.29 -24.07
C VAL A 203 19.93 -23.03 -24.56
N LYS A 204 20.90 -22.86 -23.64
CA LYS A 204 22.30 -22.69 -23.99
C LYS A 204 22.83 -23.87 -24.82
N ARG A 205 22.63 -25.10 -24.34
CA ARG A 205 23.05 -26.33 -25.04
C ARG A 205 22.43 -26.42 -26.44
N TYR A 206 21.15 -26.06 -26.58
CA TYR A 206 20.51 -26.02 -27.89
C TYR A 206 21.22 -25.07 -28.85
N TRP A 207 21.56 -23.87 -28.43
CA TRP A 207 22.20 -22.88 -29.27
C TRP A 207 23.66 -23.23 -29.58
N GLU A 208 24.41 -23.84 -28.64
CA GLU A 208 25.77 -24.32 -28.87
C GLU A 208 25.84 -25.42 -29.95
N ASN A 209 24.79 -26.22 -30.07
CA ASN A 209 24.70 -27.29 -31.08
C ASN A 209 24.03 -26.88 -32.40
N LYS A 210 23.63 -25.62 -32.52
CA LYS A 210 23.00 -25.11 -33.73
C LYS A 210 24.07 -24.69 -34.74
N ILE A 211 24.11 -25.38 -35.89
CA ILE A 211 25.02 -25.11 -37.01
C ILE A 211 24.53 -23.91 -37.79
#